data_b0bb7fe6e5a442917ff229503c12dd9c
#
_entry.id   b0bb7fe6e5a442917ff229503c12dd9c
#
_cell.length_a   1.000
_cell.length_b   1.000
_cell.length_c   1.000
_cell.angle_alpha   90.00
_cell.angle_beta   90.00
_cell.angle_gamma   90.00
#
_symmetry.space_group_name_H-M   'P 1'
#
loop_
_entity.id
_entity.type
_entity.pdbx_description
1 polymer ?
#
loop_
_entity_poly.entity_id
_entity_poly.type
_entity_poly.pdbx_seq_one_letter_code
_entity_poly.pdbx_strand_id
1 'polypeptide(L)'
;DDIFIDDFEAFPGFVAIAERSMGLRRLRILPLDGSGERYVESDEPDSTAWLAYNAEQATTKLRYGFTSLRTPESTFEVDMQTGARVLLKQQAVLGGFAAALYATERLFLPARDGTQVPVSLLYRKGFEANGKAPVLIEAYGSYGYSSDPYFDSDVLSLVDRGFVYAIAHVRGGQEMGRHWYEDGK
;
A
#
# COMPACT_ATOMS: atom_id res chain seq x y z
N ASP A 1 1.76 15.59 -12.81
CA ASP A 1 2.94 15.01 -12.12
C ASP A 1 2.59 14.34 -10.77
N ASP A 2 1.33 13.91 -10.60
CA ASP A 2 0.83 13.33 -9.36
C ASP A 2 0.99 11.81 -9.32
N ILE A 3 1.55 11.23 -10.38
CA ILE A 3 1.83 9.79 -10.50
C ILE A 3 3.33 9.61 -10.71
N PHE A 4 3.91 8.76 -9.88
CA PHE A 4 5.30 8.32 -10.01
C PHE A 4 5.31 6.86 -10.43
N ILE A 5 5.96 6.54 -11.58
CA ILE A 5 6.12 5.16 -12.06
C ILE A 5 7.35 4.57 -11.39
N ASP A 6 7.12 3.53 -10.57
CA ASP A 6 8.19 2.80 -9.88
C ASP A 6 8.82 1.73 -10.79
N ASP A 7 7.98 0.99 -11.53
CA ASP A 7 8.41 -0.15 -12.34
C ASP A 7 7.36 -0.49 -13.41
N PHE A 8 7.73 -1.26 -14.42
CA PHE A 8 6.78 -1.80 -15.39
C PHE A 8 7.25 -3.12 -15.99
N GLU A 9 6.31 -3.93 -16.43
CA GLU A 9 6.57 -5.18 -17.14
C GLU A 9 5.66 -5.30 -18.36
N ALA A 10 6.26 -5.61 -19.52
CA ALA A 10 5.54 -5.72 -20.78
C ALA A 10 5.26 -7.19 -21.14
N PHE A 11 4.01 -7.43 -21.51
CA PHE A 11 3.52 -8.73 -22.00
C PHE A 11 2.93 -8.56 -23.41
N PRO A 12 2.75 -9.63 -24.19
CA PRO A 12 2.24 -9.51 -25.56
C PRO A 12 0.88 -8.82 -25.71
N GLY A 13 0.03 -8.86 -24.67
CA GLY A 13 -1.32 -8.30 -24.73
C GLY A 13 -1.55 -7.09 -23.81
N PHE A 14 -0.60 -6.70 -22.96
CA PHE A 14 -0.76 -5.62 -21.99
C PHE A 14 0.59 -5.20 -21.39
N VAL A 15 0.60 -4.04 -20.73
CA VAL A 15 1.69 -3.59 -19.86
C VAL A 15 1.16 -3.51 -18.44
N ALA A 16 1.89 -4.11 -17.49
CA ALA A 16 1.66 -3.94 -16.06
C ALA A 16 2.60 -2.83 -15.54
N ILE A 17 2.04 -1.85 -14.86
CA ILE A 17 2.76 -0.68 -14.37
C ILE A 17 2.60 -0.61 -12.85
N ALA A 18 3.71 -0.64 -12.13
CA ALA A 18 3.73 -0.30 -10.71
C ALA A 18 3.90 1.20 -10.58
N GLU A 19 2.94 1.87 -10.00
CA GLU A 19 2.94 3.32 -9.85
C GLU A 19 2.56 3.74 -8.44
N ARG A 20 2.98 4.94 -8.09
CA ARG A 20 2.59 5.60 -6.86
C ARG A 20 1.67 6.77 -7.17
N SER A 21 0.52 6.79 -6.53
CA SER A 21 -0.46 7.85 -6.66
C SER A 21 -1.20 8.02 -5.35
N MET A 22 -1.48 9.26 -4.97
CA MET A 22 -2.12 9.59 -3.69
C MET A 22 -1.42 8.96 -2.48
N GLY A 23 -0.11 8.74 -2.59
CA GLY A 23 0.73 8.18 -1.54
C GLY A 23 0.70 6.65 -1.41
N LEU A 24 0.04 5.91 -2.30
CA LEU A 24 -0.01 4.45 -2.28
C LEU A 24 0.59 3.86 -3.56
N ARG A 25 1.29 2.74 -3.41
CA ARG A 25 1.73 1.93 -4.55
C ARG A 25 0.58 1.04 -5.01
N ARG A 26 0.31 1.08 -6.29
CA ARG A 26 -0.75 0.29 -6.93
C ARG A 26 -0.28 -0.23 -8.28
N LEU A 27 -1.02 -1.19 -8.83
CA LEU A 27 -0.73 -1.77 -10.14
C LEU A 27 -1.80 -1.36 -11.14
N ARG A 28 -1.35 -0.74 -12.22
CA ARG A 28 -2.17 -0.39 -13.36
C ARG A 28 -1.90 -1.35 -14.50
N ILE A 29 -2.94 -1.87 -15.12
CA ILE A 29 -2.88 -2.73 -16.30
C ILE A 29 -3.34 -1.92 -17.50
N LEU A 30 -2.47 -1.83 -18.49
CA LEU A 30 -2.72 -1.16 -19.76
C LEU A 30 -2.82 -2.20 -20.87
N PRO A 31 -4.04 -2.60 -21.30
CA PRO A 31 -4.22 -3.49 -22.44
C PRO A 31 -3.75 -2.84 -23.74
N LEU A 32 -3.09 -3.61 -24.61
CA LEU A 32 -2.59 -3.11 -25.89
C LEU A 32 -3.64 -3.10 -27.00
N ASP A 33 -4.83 -3.64 -26.75
CA ASP A 33 -5.98 -3.64 -27.67
C ASP A 33 -6.81 -2.35 -27.63
N GLY A 34 -6.45 -1.41 -26.76
CA GLY A 34 -7.15 -0.14 -26.60
C GLY A 34 -8.44 -0.21 -25.78
N SER A 35 -8.71 -1.31 -25.07
CA SER A 35 -9.91 -1.46 -24.23
C SER A 35 -9.95 -0.58 -22.97
N GLY A 36 -8.90 0.21 -22.75
CA GLY A 36 -8.77 1.12 -21.62
C GLY A 36 -7.99 0.51 -20.45
N GLU A 37 -7.46 1.39 -19.62
CA GLU A 37 -6.69 0.99 -18.45
C GLU A 37 -7.59 0.55 -17.29
N ARG A 38 -7.04 -0.29 -16.40
CA ARG A 38 -7.67 -0.69 -15.15
C ARG A 38 -6.63 -0.90 -14.06
N TYR A 39 -7.07 -0.88 -12.83
CA TYR A 39 -6.23 -1.15 -11.67
C TYR A 39 -6.47 -2.56 -11.12
N VAL A 40 -5.42 -3.16 -10.56
CA VAL A 40 -5.58 -4.34 -9.71
C VAL A 40 -6.23 -3.87 -8.41
N GLU A 41 -7.47 -4.28 -8.18
CA GLU A 41 -8.25 -3.82 -7.04
C GLU A 41 -7.75 -4.40 -5.72
N SER A 42 -7.90 -3.63 -4.66
CA SER A 42 -7.67 -4.04 -3.28
C SER A 42 -8.92 -3.78 -2.45
N ASP A 43 -9.28 -4.74 -1.61
CA ASP A 43 -10.36 -4.60 -0.63
C ASP A 43 -9.93 -3.73 0.58
N GLU A 44 -8.66 -3.28 0.60
CA GLU A 44 -8.10 -2.49 1.68
C GLU A 44 -7.73 -1.08 1.19
N PRO A 45 -8.26 -0.04 1.85
CA PRO A 45 -8.06 1.35 1.41
C PRO A 45 -6.62 1.82 1.56
N ASP A 46 -5.83 1.14 2.39
CA ASP A 46 -4.46 1.50 2.72
C ASP A 46 -3.57 0.27 2.58
N SER A 47 -3.08 0.06 1.36
CA SER A 47 -2.29 -1.11 0.98
C SER A 47 -1.21 -0.73 -0.03
N THR A 48 -0.24 -1.59 -0.19
CA THR A 48 0.81 -1.47 -1.19
C THR A 48 0.91 -2.72 -2.04
N ALA A 49 1.12 -2.54 -3.35
CA ALA A 49 1.28 -3.61 -4.31
C ALA A 49 2.49 -3.33 -5.20
N TRP A 50 3.19 -4.39 -5.61
CA TRP A 50 4.38 -4.32 -6.48
C TRP A 50 4.43 -5.50 -7.43
N LEU A 51 5.13 -5.34 -8.56
CA LEU A 51 5.37 -6.43 -9.50
C LEU A 51 6.25 -7.50 -8.85
N ALA A 52 5.81 -8.74 -8.87
CA ALA A 52 6.62 -9.89 -8.48
C ALA A 52 7.36 -10.45 -9.71
N TYR A 53 8.14 -11.50 -9.53
CA TYR A 53 8.83 -12.14 -10.65
C TYR A 53 7.85 -12.89 -11.57
N ASN A 54 7.77 -12.49 -12.84
CA ASN A 54 6.96 -13.06 -13.90
C ASN A 54 7.86 -13.67 -14.97
N ALA A 55 8.20 -14.95 -14.83
CA ALA A 55 9.13 -15.64 -15.76
C ALA A 55 8.52 -15.90 -17.13
N GLU A 56 7.21 -16.05 -17.22
CA GLU A 56 6.49 -16.38 -18.45
C GLU A 56 5.88 -15.12 -19.07
N GLN A 57 6.36 -14.79 -20.27
CA GLN A 57 5.89 -13.60 -20.99
C GLN A 57 4.59 -13.87 -21.77
N ALA A 58 4.41 -15.10 -22.30
CA ALA A 58 3.25 -15.47 -23.12
C ALA A 58 2.07 -15.92 -22.22
N THR A 59 1.61 -15.04 -21.35
CA THR A 59 0.56 -15.34 -20.38
C THR A 59 -0.44 -14.19 -20.24
N THR A 60 -1.65 -14.48 -19.76
CA THR A 60 -2.63 -13.47 -19.32
C THR A 60 -2.54 -13.21 -17.82
N LYS A 61 -1.63 -13.88 -17.12
CA LYS A 61 -1.51 -13.83 -15.67
C LYS A 61 -0.37 -12.94 -15.24
N LEU A 62 -0.64 -12.13 -14.22
CA LEU A 62 0.34 -11.29 -13.55
C LEU A 62 0.52 -11.74 -12.11
N ARG A 63 1.75 -12.04 -11.71
CA ARG A 63 2.10 -12.21 -10.30
C ARG A 63 2.52 -10.88 -9.71
N TYR A 64 2.02 -10.63 -8.51
CA TYR A 64 2.32 -9.42 -7.78
C TYR A 64 2.39 -9.66 -6.28
N GLY A 65 3.17 -8.84 -5.61
CA GLY A 65 3.21 -8.77 -4.15
C GLY A 65 2.16 -7.79 -3.64
N PHE A 66 1.65 -8.06 -2.45
CA PHE A 66 0.66 -7.25 -1.76
C PHE A 66 0.89 -7.30 -0.25
N THR A 67 0.71 -6.19 0.41
CA THR A 67 0.65 -6.09 1.87
C THR A 67 -0.16 -4.88 2.31
N SER A 68 -0.54 -4.85 3.57
CA SER A 68 -1.09 -3.68 4.27
C SER A 68 -0.65 -3.71 5.73
N LEU A 69 -1.01 -2.71 6.51
CA LEU A 69 -0.73 -2.73 7.96
C LEU A 69 -1.38 -3.92 8.70
N ARG A 70 -2.45 -4.52 8.15
CA ARG A 70 -3.13 -5.68 8.75
C ARG A 70 -3.06 -6.97 7.92
N THR A 71 -2.51 -6.92 6.71
CA THR A 71 -2.41 -8.10 5.84
C THR A 71 -0.94 -8.44 5.62
N PRO A 72 -0.48 -9.62 6.07
CA PRO A 72 0.88 -10.08 5.87
C PRO A 72 1.27 -10.10 4.40
N GLU A 73 2.56 -9.96 4.13
CA GLU A 73 3.09 -10.04 2.78
C GLU A 73 2.56 -11.26 2.05
N SER A 74 1.95 -11.01 0.90
CA SER A 74 1.22 -12.01 0.12
C SER A 74 1.63 -11.92 -1.34
N THR A 75 1.72 -13.08 -1.99
CA THR A 75 1.88 -13.18 -3.44
C THR A 75 0.57 -13.63 -4.04
N PHE A 76 0.06 -12.83 -4.95
CA PHE A 76 -1.14 -13.12 -5.73
C PHE A 76 -0.80 -13.34 -7.20
N GLU A 77 -1.68 -14.04 -7.89
CA GLU A 77 -1.74 -14.10 -9.34
C GLU A 77 -3.11 -13.58 -9.77
N VAL A 78 -3.14 -12.62 -10.69
CA VAL A 78 -4.36 -12.09 -11.28
C VAL A 78 -4.39 -12.39 -12.77
N ASP A 79 -5.51 -12.90 -13.27
CA ASP A 79 -5.77 -13.00 -14.69
C ASP A 79 -6.18 -11.62 -15.23
N MET A 80 -5.38 -11.09 -16.14
CA MET A 80 -5.55 -9.73 -16.62
C MET A 80 -6.67 -9.55 -17.63
N GLN A 81 -7.28 -10.62 -18.11
CA GLN A 81 -8.49 -10.54 -18.95
C GLN A 81 -9.76 -10.55 -18.10
N THR A 82 -9.82 -11.41 -17.10
CA THR A 82 -11.01 -11.66 -16.29
C THR A 82 -11.02 -10.90 -14.97
N GLY A 83 -9.86 -10.45 -14.47
CA GLY A 83 -9.69 -9.89 -13.13
C GLY A 83 -9.70 -10.93 -12.01
N ALA A 84 -9.84 -12.21 -12.32
CA ALA A 84 -9.84 -13.27 -11.31
C ALA A 84 -8.49 -13.34 -10.58
N ARG A 85 -8.55 -13.32 -9.24
CA ARG A 85 -7.37 -13.27 -8.37
C ARG A 85 -7.25 -14.53 -7.52
N VAL A 86 -6.03 -15.06 -7.42
CA VAL A 86 -5.70 -16.24 -6.61
C VAL A 86 -4.55 -15.90 -5.68
N LEU A 87 -4.70 -16.19 -4.38
CA LEU A 87 -3.61 -16.13 -3.42
C LEU A 87 -2.70 -17.35 -3.62
N LEU A 88 -1.44 -17.12 -3.94
CA LEU A 88 -0.43 -18.18 -4.11
C LEU A 88 0.32 -18.46 -2.81
N LYS A 89 0.68 -17.41 -2.09
CA LYS A 89 1.46 -17.50 -0.84
C LYS A 89 1.15 -16.31 0.06
N GLN A 90 1.14 -16.55 1.35
CA GLN A 90 1.09 -15.50 2.38
C GLN A 90 2.11 -15.82 3.47
N GLN A 91 2.78 -14.79 3.96
CA GLN A 91 3.69 -14.89 5.09
C GLN A 91 2.94 -15.41 6.33
N ALA A 92 3.48 -16.46 6.93
CA ALA A 92 2.92 -16.98 8.18
C ALA A 92 3.25 -16.04 9.35
N VAL A 93 2.24 -15.75 10.17
CA VAL A 93 2.40 -14.98 11.40
C VAL A 93 2.22 -15.92 12.58
N LEU A 94 3.27 -16.02 13.39
CA LEU A 94 3.23 -16.86 14.60
C LEU A 94 2.43 -16.15 15.71
N GLY A 95 1.90 -16.94 16.65
CA GLY A 95 1.23 -16.39 17.83
C GLY A 95 -0.27 -16.16 17.72
N GLY A 96 -0.94 -16.70 16.68
CA GLY A 96 -2.42 -16.68 16.62
C GLY A 96 -3.00 -15.38 16.03
N PHE A 97 -2.33 -14.77 15.08
CA PHE A 97 -2.79 -13.59 14.36
C PHE A 97 -4.09 -13.84 13.58
N ALA A 98 -5.00 -12.86 13.64
CA ALA A 98 -6.22 -12.83 12.84
C ALA A 98 -6.46 -11.40 12.31
N ALA A 99 -6.23 -11.17 11.02
CA ALA A 99 -6.41 -9.86 10.37
C ALA A 99 -7.80 -9.24 10.61
N ALA A 100 -8.82 -10.08 10.79
CA ALA A 100 -10.20 -9.64 11.07
C ALA A 100 -10.36 -8.86 12.37
N LEU A 101 -9.40 -8.95 13.32
CA LEU A 101 -9.42 -8.23 14.59
C LEU A 101 -8.95 -6.79 14.46
N TYR A 102 -8.31 -6.44 13.36
CA TYR A 102 -7.72 -5.13 13.13
C TYR A 102 -8.47 -4.35 12.06
N ALA A 103 -8.37 -3.04 12.13
CA ALA A 103 -8.86 -2.11 11.12
C ALA A 103 -7.73 -1.18 10.69
N THR A 104 -7.73 -0.83 9.42
CA THR A 104 -6.85 0.19 8.84
C THR A 104 -7.70 1.34 8.33
N GLU A 105 -7.16 2.53 8.42
CA GLU A 105 -7.80 3.75 7.93
C GLU A 105 -6.74 4.65 7.33
N ARG A 106 -7.14 5.40 6.29
CA ARG A 106 -6.29 6.42 5.69
C ARG A 106 -6.93 7.77 5.84
N LEU A 107 -6.18 8.68 6.44
CA LEU A 107 -6.57 10.06 6.67
C LEU A 107 -5.71 11.01 5.84
N PHE A 108 -6.23 12.21 5.61
CA PHE A 108 -5.47 13.34 5.11
C PHE A 108 -5.57 14.46 6.15
N LEU A 109 -4.45 14.77 6.78
CA LEU A 109 -4.41 15.71 7.88
C LEU A 109 -3.68 16.99 7.47
N PRO A 110 -4.22 18.18 7.80
CA PRO A 110 -3.58 19.43 7.44
C PRO A 110 -2.30 19.68 8.25
N ALA A 111 -1.19 19.92 7.57
CA ALA A 111 0.01 20.46 8.17
C ALA A 111 -0.17 21.95 8.51
N ARG A 112 0.81 22.58 9.17
CA ARG A 112 0.73 24.00 9.57
C ARG A 112 0.55 24.97 8.41
N ASP A 113 1.02 24.60 7.23
CA ASP A 113 0.90 25.36 5.98
C ASP A 113 -0.35 25.01 5.16
N GLY A 114 -1.22 24.15 5.70
CA GLY A 114 -2.45 23.69 5.04
C GLY A 114 -2.28 22.50 4.11
N THR A 115 -1.05 22.04 3.87
CA THR A 115 -0.79 20.86 3.02
C THR A 115 -1.41 19.61 3.65
N GLN A 116 -2.14 18.84 2.83
CA GLN A 116 -2.78 17.62 3.28
C GLN A 116 -1.76 16.47 3.30
N VAL A 117 -1.39 16.01 4.49
CA VAL A 117 -0.45 14.91 4.72
C VAL A 117 -1.23 13.62 4.86
N PRO A 118 -0.95 12.59 4.01
CA PRO A 118 -1.56 11.29 4.20
C PRO A 118 -1.04 10.62 5.48
N VAL A 119 -1.94 9.95 6.20
CA VAL A 119 -1.62 9.19 7.40
C VAL A 119 -2.31 7.84 7.34
N SER A 120 -1.53 6.77 7.42
CA SER A 120 -2.02 5.38 7.51
C SER A 120 -2.18 5.00 8.96
N LEU A 121 -3.33 4.45 9.34
CA LEU A 121 -3.64 4.03 10.71
C LEU A 121 -3.88 2.53 10.80
N LEU A 122 -3.42 1.94 11.90
CA LEU A 122 -3.77 0.59 12.33
C LEU A 122 -4.23 0.61 13.77
N TYR A 123 -5.38 0.01 14.03
CA TYR A 123 -5.94 -0.12 15.38
C TYR A 123 -6.79 -1.40 15.51
N ARG A 124 -7.04 -1.80 16.75
CA ARG A 124 -7.90 -2.95 17.04
C ARG A 124 -9.36 -2.56 16.82
N LYS A 125 -10.17 -3.42 16.20
CA LYS A 125 -11.60 -3.20 16.07
C LYS A 125 -12.25 -3.02 17.43
N GLY A 126 -13.20 -2.09 17.52
CA GLY A 126 -13.79 -1.64 18.78
C GLY A 126 -13.04 -0.48 19.44
N PHE A 127 -11.98 0.04 18.78
CA PHE A 127 -11.33 1.27 19.17
C PHE A 127 -12.32 2.45 19.11
N GLU A 128 -12.26 3.30 20.14
CA GLU A 128 -13.05 4.53 20.20
C GLU A 128 -12.12 5.76 20.18
N ALA A 129 -12.32 6.64 19.22
CA ALA A 129 -11.55 7.89 19.06
C ALA A 129 -11.98 8.95 20.12
N ASN A 130 -11.73 8.68 21.39
CA ASN A 130 -12.12 9.52 22.53
C ASN A 130 -10.97 10.39 23.06
N GLY A 131 -9.84 10.45 22.36
CA GLY A 131 -8.66 11.23 22.72
C GLY A 131 -7.81 10.66 23.87
N LYS A 132 -8.06 9.43 24.32
CA LYS A 132 -7.35 8.80 25.45
C LYS A 132 -6.40 7.68 25.04
N ALA A 133 -6.54 7.12 23.83
CA ALA A 133 -5.67 6.07 23.35
C ALA A 133 -4.25 6.58 23.09
N PRO A 134 -3.22 5.86 23.51
CA PRO A 134 -1.86 6.18 23.12
C PRO A 134 -1.66 5.94 21.62
N VAL A 135 -0.83 6.78 21.00
CA VAL A 135 -0.50 6.70 19.57
C VAL A 135 0.99 6.53 19.42
N LEU A 136 1.41 5.52 18.64
CA LEU A 136 2.76 5.41 18.11
C LEU A 136 2.78 5.95 16.70
N ILE A 137 3.52 7.04 16.46
CA ILE A 137 3.65 7.66 15.15
C ILE A 137 5.03 7.38 14.60
N GLU A 138 5.08 6.89 13.38
CA GLU A 138 6.28 6.75 12.58
C GLU A 138 6.26 7.75 11.42
N ALA A 139 7.39 8.40 11.18
CA ALA A 139 7.59 9.30 10.05
C ALA A 139 9.09 9.35 9.70
N TYR A 140 9.42 9.34 8.41
CA TYR A 140 10.82 9.46 7.97
C TYR A 140 11.07 10.80 7.26
N GLY A 141 10.45 11.04 6.12
CA GLY A 141 10.44 12.31 5.41
C GLY A 141 11.81 12.78 4.93
N SER A 142 12.65 11.89 4.40
CA SER A 142 13.99 12.25 3.94
C SER A 142 14.43 11.41 2.74
N TYR A 143 15.38 11.94 1.95
CA TYR A 143 16.06 11.27 0.83
C TYR A 143 15.12 10.72 -0.26
N GLY A 144 13.87 11.19 -0.35
CA GLY A 144 12.89 10.66 -1.28
C GLY A 144 12.41 9.24 -0.96
N TYR A 145 12.73 8.74 0.25
CA TYR A 145 12.27 7.43 0.69
C TYR A 145 10.79 7.50 1.10
N SER A 146 9.99 6.62 0.52
CA SER A 146 8.55 6.53 0.83
C SER A 146 8.30 5.45 1.88
N SER A 147 7.61 5.81 2.95
CA SER A 147 7.18 4.88 4.01
C SER A 147 5.85 4.26 3.60
N ASP A 148 5.89 3.05 3.05
CA ASP A 148 4.68 2.34 2.65
C ASP A 148 4.03 1.58 3.83
N PRO A 149 2.71 1.31 3.81
CA PRO A 149 2.01 0.57 4.85
C PRO A 149 2.30 -0.93 4.75
N TYR A 150 3.46 -1.36 5.23
CA TYR A 150 3.84 -2.78 5.31
C TYR A 150 3.33 -3.43 6.60
N PHE A 151 3.04 -4.73 6.50
CA PHE A 151 2.72 -5.53 7.66
C PHE A 151 3.95 -5.70 8.57
N ASP A 152 3.76 -5.39 9.85
CA ASP A 152 4.76 -5.63 10.88
C ASP A 152 4.11 -6.30 12.10
N SER A 153 4.53 -7.53 12.38
CA SER A 153 4.02 -8.30 13.54
C SER A 153 4.40 -7.68 14.87
N ASP A 154 5.51 -6.95 14.96
CA ASP A 154 5.98 -6.36 16.20
C ASP A 154 5.07 -5.22 16.66
N VAL A 155 4.53 -4.47 15.71
CA VAL A 155 3.56 -3.39 15.98
C VAL A 155 2.26 -3.94 16.58
N LEU A 156 1.84 -5.15 16.21
CA LEU A 156 0.61 -5.76 16.71
C LEU A 156 0.61 -5.89 18.24
N SER A 157 1.77 -6.11 18.85
CA SER A 157 1.88 -6.21 20.30
C SER A 157 1.50 -4.91 21.03
N LEU A 158 1.71 -3.75 20.39
CA LEU A 158 1.28 -2.45 20.89
C LEU A 158 -0.22 -2.23 20.61
N VAL A 159 -0.65 -2.55 19.40
CA VAL A 159 -2.06 -2.39 18.99
C VAL A 159 -2.98 -3.24 19.85
N ASP A 160 -2.58 -4.46 20.22
CA ASP A 160 -3.33 -5.33 21.12
C ASP A 160 -3.44 -4.79 22.55
N ARG A 161 -2.52 -3.90 22.95
CA ARG A 161 -2.56 -3.17 24.23
C ARG A 161 -3.34 -1.84 24.16
N GLY A 162 -4.01 -1.58 23.04
CA GLY A 162 -4.85 -0.40 22.86
C GLY A 162 -4.16 0.82 22.24
N PHE A 163 -2.96 0.66 21.69
CA PHE A 163 -2.32 1.72 20.90
C PHE A 163 -2.98 1.83 19.52
N VAL A 164 -2.97 3.03 18.98
CA VAL A 164 -3.09 3.27 17.54
C VAL A 164 -1.69 3.38 16.97
N TYR A 165 -1.39 2.65 15.91
CA TYR A 165 -0.18 2.84 15.13
C TYR A 165 -0.47 3.71 13.92
N ALA A 166 0.38 4.67 13.65
CA ALA A 166 0.23 5.64 12.58
C ALA A 166 1.53 5.79 11.80
N ILE A 167 1.46 5.77 10.47
CA ILE A 167 2.54 6.19 9.58
C ILE A 167 2.15 7.54 8.98
N ALA A 168 2.91 8.59 9.27
CA ALA A 168 2.72 9.89 8.66
C ALA A 168 3.63 10.01 7.42
N HIS A 169 3.03 10.08 6.23
CA HIS A 169 3.72 10.17 4.94
C HIS A 169 4.15 11.62 4.66
N VAL A 170 5.10 12.10 5.45
CA VAL A 170 5.51 13.51 5.45
C VAL A 170 6.37 13.87 4.22
N ARG A 171 6.43 15.15 3.88
CA ARG A 171 7.31 15.69 2.82
C ARG A 171 8.75 15.32 3.07
N GLY A 172 9.52 15.18 1.98
CA GLY A 172 10.88 14.67 1.95
C GLY A 172 10.97 13.20 1.50
N GLY A 173 9.83 12.48 1.55
CA GLY A 173 9.59 11.25 0.78
C GLY A 173 9.09 11.54 -0.64
N GLN A 174 8.60 10.54 -1.35
CA GLN A 174 7.99 10.67 -2.68
C GLN A 174 6.55 10.09 -2.73
N GLU A 175 5.92 9.93 -1.59
CA GLU A 175 4.59 9.32 -1.48
C GLU A 175 3.55 10.02 -2.35
N MET A 176 3.61 11.35 -2.42
CA MET A 176 2.70 12.18 -3.22
C MET A 176 3.31 12.65 -4.55
N GLY A 177 4.38 11.99 -5.01
CA GLY A 177 5.09 12.35 -6.24
C GLY A 177 6.35 13.19 -6.00
N ARG A 178 7.00 13.62 -7.07
CA ARG A 178 8.30 14.30 -7.01
C ARG A 178 8.27 15.62 -6.23
N HIS A 179 7.21 16.38 -6.34
CA HIS A 179 7.05 17.64 -5.60
C HIS A 179 7.09 17.42 -4.08
N TRP A 180 6.60 16.28 -3.59
CA TRP A 180 6.62 15.94 -2.17
C TRP A 180 8.03 15.88 -1.59
N TYR A 181 8.98 15.40 -2.40
CA TYR A 181 10.40 15.41 -2.06
C TYR A 181 11.00 16.81 -2.15
N GLU A 182 10.71 17.54 -3.23
CA GLU A 182 11.29 18.87 -3.45
C GLU A 182 10.83 19.88 -2.38
N ASP A 183 9.58 19.81 -1.96
CA ASP A 183 9.00 20.67 -0.92
C ASP A 183 9.44 20.29 0.51
N GLY A 184 10.15 19.18 0.67
CA GLY A 184 10.68 18.70 1.95
C GLY A 184 12.16 19.03 2.19
N LYS A 185 12.83 19.72 1.26
CA LYS A 185 14.23 20.10 1.36
C LYS A 185 14.45 21.34 2.23
#